data_254441647e88267f347448bcac6ab6f5
#
_entry.id   254441647e88267f347448bcac6ab6f5
#
_cell.length_a   1.000
_cell.length_b   1.000
_cell.length_c   1.000
_cell.angle_alpha   90.00
_cell.angle_beta   90.00
_cell.angle_gamma   90.00
#
_symmetry.space_group_name_H-M   'P 1'
#
loop_
_entity.id
_entity.type
_entity.pdbx_description
1 polymer ?
#
loop_
_entity_poly.entity_id
_entity_poly.type
_entity_poly.pdbx_seq_one_letter_code
_entity_poly.pdbx_strand_id
1 'polypeptide(L)'
;VTLAIFDIDGTLIDSRKVITDCMAAAFLRHDLSPPDYNQTRQIVGLSLLEAVDRLAPQGLSHEALLALVESYKDEFVSRRQTGELHEPLYDGAMDLLLSLKNANWDIGVATGKSRRGLDAVIASHGFSDIFDCHFCADDGPGKPHPHMVRANLDALGRSADVSVVIGDTSFDMLMAKAAGVSAFGVDWGFHTVDEIKAGGADVVLSSMDALEHSLVQFSKSVSA
;
A
#
# COMPACT_ATOMS: atom_id res chain seq x y z
N VAL A 1 -18.58 -1.15 -15.44
CA VAL A 1 -17.15 -1.48 -15.27
C VAL A 1 -16.81 -1.37 -13.79
N THR A 2 -16.19 -2.39 -13.22
CA THR A 2 -15.79 -2.50 -11.81
C THR A 2 -14.40 -1.92 -11.61
N LEU A 3 -14.14 -1.29 -10.44
CA LEU A 3 -12.85 -0.72 -10.09
C LEU A 3 -12.21 -1.50 -8.94
N ALA A 4 -10.97 -1.95 -9.13
CA ALA A 4 -10.11 -2.49 -8.07
C ALA A 4 -9.02 -1.47 -7.72
N ILE A 5 -8.94 -1.05 -6.47
CA ILE A 5 -7.93 -0.10 -5.97
C ILE A 5 -6.96 -0.88 -5.08
N PHE A 6 -5.72 -1.02 -5.52
CA PHE A 6 -4.70 -1.79 -4.81
C PHE A 6 -3.78 -0.89 -3.97
N ASP A 7 -3.42 -1.38 -2.78
CA ASP A 7 -2.16 -0.97 -2.18
C ASP A 7 -0.99 -1.67 -2.88
N ILE A 8 0.23 -1.20 -2.60
CA ILE A 8 1.47 -1.70 -3.20
C ILE A 8 2.27 -2.55 -2.21
N ASP A 9 2.76 -1.91 -1.12
CA ASP A 9 3.64 -2.54 -0.14
C ASP A 9 2.91 -3.58 0.71
N GLY A 10 3.35 -4.83 0.68
CA GLY A 10 2.67 -5.91 1.40
C GLY A 10 1.45 -6.48 0.68
N THR A 11 0.97 -5.84 -0.37
CA THR A 11 -0.19 -6.29 -1.15
C THR A 11 0.22 -6.87 -2.51
N LEU A 12 0.87 -6.10 -3.35
CA LEU A 12 1.38 -6.53 -4.66
C LEU A 12 2.87 -6.88 -4.64
N ILE A 13 3.66 -6.21 -3.80
CA ILE A 13 5.11 -6.44 -3.66
C ILE A 13 5.50 -6.80 -2.23
N ASP A 14 6.45 -7.72 -2.09
CA ASP A 14 7.06 -8.04 -0.80
C ASP A 14 8.18 -7.06 -0.48
N SER A 15 7.83 -5.98 0.19
CA SER A 15 8.75 -4.95 0.65
C SER A 15 9.12 -5.07 2.14
N ARG A 16 8.70 -6.16 2.83
CA ARG A 16 8.87 -6.31 4.28
C ARG A 16 10.32 -6.14 4.72
N LYS A 17 11.24 -6.82 4.06
CA LYS A 17 12.66 -6.76 4.41
C LYS A 17 13.26 -5.39 4.14
N VAL A 18 13.05 -4.83 2.96
CA VAL A 18 13.68 -3.57 2.56
C VAL A 18 13.17 -2.40 3.40
N ILE A 19 11.86 -2.33 3.71
CA ILE A 19 11.30 -1.28 4.57
C ILE A 19 11.91 -1.37 5.98
N THR A 20 11.99 -2.56 6.56
CA THR A 20 12.56 -2.77 7.89
C THR A 20 14.04 -2.37 7.93
N ASP A 21 14.81 -2.82 6.94
CA ASP A 21 16.25 -2.54 6.87
C ASP A 21 16.51 -1.03 6.67
N CYS A 22 15.76 -0.36 5.79
CA CYS A 22 15.91 1.08 5.55
C CYS A 22 15.49 1.90 6.77
N MET A 23 14.43 1.49 7.47
CA MET A 23 14.00 2.16 8.69
C MET A 23 15.05 2.02 9.79
N ALA A 24 15.59 0.82 10.00
CA ALA A 24 16.65 0.58 10.96
C ALA A 24 17.92 1.40 10.64
N ALA A 25 18.33 1.43 9.37
CA ALA A 25 19.50 2.22 8.94
C ALA A 25 19.31 3.73 9.15
N ALA A 26 18.10 4.25 8.87
CA ALA A 26 17.79 5.66 9.11
C ALA A 26 17.93 6.04 10.59
N PHE A 27 17.36 5.22 11.49
CA PHE A 27 17.47 5.46 12.93
C PHE A 27 18.91 5.40 13.42
N LEU A 28 19.70 4.42 13.00
CA LEU A 28 21.11 4.28 13.38
C LEU A 28 21.96 5.48 12.93
N ARG A 29 21.66 6.08 11.77
CA ARG A 29 22.37 7.31 11.31
C ARG A 29 22.18 8.51 12.24
N HIS A 30 21.12 8.49 13.05
CA HIS A 30 20.79 9.55 14.01
C HIS A 30 21.04 9.15 15.47
N ASP A 31 21.88 8.11 15.70
CA ASP A 31 22.19 7.57 17.03
C ASP A 31 20.96 7.14 17.84
N LEU A 32 19.86 6.77 17.14
CA LEU A 32 18.64 6.28 17.74
C LEU A 32 18.60 4.75 17.70
N SER A 33 17.92 4.14 18.69
CA SER A 33 17.67 2.70 18.68
C SER A 33 16.79 2.34 17.48
N PRO A 34 17.22 1.41 16.60
CA PRO A 34 16.44 1.03 15.45
C PRO A 34 15.15 0.30 15.86
N PRO A 35 14.03 0.55 15.22
CA PRO A 35 12.80 -0.20 15.45
C PRO A 35 12.97 -1.65 14.98
N ASP A 36 12.35 -2.59 15.70
CA ASP A 36 12.28 -3.98 15.26
C ASP A 36 11.21 -4.19 14.17
N TYR A 37 11.12 -5.43 13.65
CA TYR A 37 10.13 -5.77 12.63
C TYR A 37 8.69 -5.56 13.13
N ASN A 38 8.39 -5.92 14.39
CA ASN A 38 7.03 -5.79 14.92
C ASN A 38 6.59 -4.32 15.05
N GLN A 39 7.52 -3.44 15.40
CA GLN A 39 7.28 -2.00 15.43
C GLN A 39 7.11 -1.45 14.01
N THR A 40 8.02 -1.83 13.09
CA THR A 40 8.00 -1.36 11.71
C THR A 40 6.74 -1.81 10.97
N ARG A 41 6.32 -3.09 11.10
CA ARG A 41 5.13 -3.59 10.41
C ARG A 41 3.84 -2.83 10.76
N GLN A 42 3.76 -2.28 11.97
CA GLN A 42 2.55 -1.57 12.45
C GLN A 42 2.36 -0.19 11.86
N ILE A 43 3.37 0.35 11.19
CA ILE A 43 3.31 1.70 10.61
C ILE A 43 3.30 1.69 9.08
N VAL A 44 3.52 0.53 8.45
CA VAL A 44 3.48 0.43 6.99
C VAL A 44 2.06 0.71 6.49
N GLY A 45 1.97 1.42 5.37
CA GLY A 45 0.71 1.92 4.82
C GLY A 45 0.43 3.39 5.17
N LEU A 46 1.01 3.92 6.24
CA LEU A 46 0.95 5.34 6.58
C LEU A 46 1.89 6.17 5.67
N SER A 47 1.70 7.50 5.67
CA SER A 47 2.69 8.40 5.10
C SER A 47 4.02 8.28 5.85
N LEU A 48 5.16 8.44 5.15
CA LEU A 48 6.47 8.22 5.76
C LEU A 48 6.73 9.11 6.99
N LEU A 49 6.28 10.37 6.94
CA LEU A 49 6.44 11.29 8.09
C LEU A 49 5.66 10.79 9.31
N GLU A 50 4.41 10.35 9.12
CA GLU A 50 3.60 9.80 10.20
C GLU A 50 4.17 8.48 10.72
N ALA A 51 4.67 7.62 9.84
CA ALA A 51 5.32 6.37 10.19
C ALA A 51 6.56 6.61 11.07
N VAL A 52 7.42 7.54 10.68
CA VAL A 52 8.62 7.91 11.43
C VAL A 52 8.26 8.55 12.77
N ASP A 53 7.27 9.45 12.80
CA ASP A 53 6.81 10.10 14.05
C ASP A 53 6.30 9.07 15.09
N ARG A 54 5.57 8.04 14.64
CA ARG A 54 5.09 6.97 15.52
C ARG A 54 6.19 6.05 16.06
N LEU A 55 7.29 5.89 15.32
CA LEU A 55 8.42 5.06 15.72
C LEU A 55 9.46 5.81 16.55
N ALA A 56 9.54 7.12 16.34
CA ALA A 56 10.55 7.95 16.96
C ALA A 56 10.33 8.10 18.48
N PRO A 57 11.41 8.28 19.27
CA PRO A 57 11.28 8.62 20.68
C PRO A 57 10.48 9.91 20.88
N GLN A 58 9.65 9.94 21.93
CA GLN A 58 8.87 11.13 22.27
C GLN A 58 9.77 12.35 22.50
N GLY A 59 9.36 13.49 21.97
CA GLY A 59 10.04 14.76 22.16
C GLY A 59 11.09 15.10 21.11
N LEU A 60 11.22 14.30 20.02
CA LEU A 60 12.00 14.75 18.87
C LEU A 60 11.39 16.01 18.24
N SER A 61 12.26 16.94 17.82
CA SER A 61 11.81 18.11 17.09
C SER A 61 11.31 17.73 15.69
N HIS A 62 10.41 18.55 15.13
CA HIS A 62 9.94 18.35 13.76
C HIS A 62 11.09 18.30 12.74
N GLU A 63 12.14 19.11 12.95
CA GLU A 63 13.35 19.09 12.11
C GLU A 63 14.07 17.75 12.17
N ALA A 64 14.21 17.14 13.37
CA ALA A 64 14.82 15.84 13.55
C ALA A 64 13.96 14.72 12.88
N LEU A 65 12.64 14.80 12.96
CA LEU A 65 11.74 13.87 12.24
C LEU A 65 11.93 13.97 10.73
N LEU A 66 11.99 15.18 10.17
CA LEU A 66 12.26 15.38 8.74
C LEU A 66 13.63 14.84 8.33
N ALA A 67 14.66 15.00 9.16
CA ALA A 67 15.99 14.44 8.90
C ALA A 67 15.97 12.89 8.87
N LEU A 68 15.21 12.25 9.76
CA LEU A 68 14.99 10.80 9.72
C LEU A 68 14.27 10.36 8.43
N VAL A 69 13.23 11.09 8.03
CA VAL A 69 12.50 10.84 6.77
C VAL A 69 13.44 10.90 5.57
N GLU A 70 14.29 11.93 5.48
CA GLU A 70 15.25 12.04 4.38
C GLU A 70 16.30 10.93 4.44
N SER A 71 16.80 10.56 5.62
CA SER A 71 17.73 9.44 5.76
C SER A 71 17.15 8.10 5.30
N TYR A 72 15.84 7.85 5.56
CA TYR A 72 15.16 6.68 5.05
C TYR A 72 15.05 6.69 3.51
N LYS A 73 14.68 7.85 2.92
CA LYS A 73 14.61 8.00 1.47
C LYS A 73 15.97 7.80 0.80
N ASP A 74 17.03 8.34 1.40
CA ASP A 74 18.41 8.19 0.91
C ASP A 74 18.85 6.74 0.93
N GLU A 75 18.48 5.99 1.98
CA GLU A 75 18.81 4.57 2.08
C GLU A 75 18.13 3.76 0.97
N PHE A 76 16.84 4.03 0.68
CA PHE A 76 16.14 3.41 -0.44
C PHE A 76 16.82 3.71 -1.79
N VAL A 77 17.21 4.96 -2.02
CA VAL A 77 17.89 5.38 -3.26
C VAL A 77 19.25 4.70 -3.37
N SER A 78 20.03 4.66 -2.29
CA SER A 78 21.34 4.01 -2.24
C SER A 78 21.21 2.53 -2.62
N ARG A 79 20.31 1.79 -1.98
CA ARG A 79 20.10 0.36 -2.25
C ARG A 79 19.64 0.10 -3.69
N ARG A 80 18.84 1.00 -4.26
CA ARG A 80 18.45 0.90 -5.66
C ARG A 80 19.63 1.08 -6.60
N GLN A 81 20.53 2.04 -6.31
CA GLN A 81 21.72 2.30 -7.11
C GLN A 81 22.76 1.17 -7.02
N THR A 82 22.88 0.52 -5.86
CA THR A 82 23.81 -0.61 -5.64
C THR A 82 23.24 -1.96 -6.11
N GLY A 83 21.96 -2.01 -6.51
CA GLY A 83 21.30 -3.27 -6.88
C GLY A 83 20.90 -4.13 -5.67
N GLU A 84 20.96 -3.59 -4.46
CA GLU A 84 20.58 -4.27 -3.22
C GLU A 84 19.07 -4.12 -2.89
N LEU A 85 18.36 -3.29 -3.66
CA LEU A 85 16.91 -3.15 -3.47
C LEU A 85 16.20 -4.39 -4.02
N HIS A 86 15.54 -5.12 -3.13
CA HIS A 86 14.77 -6.30 -3.49
C HIS A 86 13.34 -6.14 -3.01
N GLU A 87 12.45 -5.88 -3.95
CA GLU A 87 11.00 -5.72 -3.74
C GLU A 87 10.28 -6.63 -4.76
N PRO A 88 10.31 -7.97 -4.61
CA PRO A 88 9.68 -8.86 -5.58
C PRO A 88 8.17 -8.74 -5.54
N LEU A 89 7.52 -9.03 -6.67
CA LEU A 89 6.08 -9.28 -6.70
C LEU A 89 5.76 -10.51 -5.84
N TYR A 90 4.61 -10.48 -5.17
CA TYR A 90 4.03 -11.72 -4.66
C TYR A 90 3.64 -12.63 -5.83
N ASP A 91 3.78 -13.93 -5.62
CA ASP A 91 3.44 -14.94 -6.63
C ASP A 91 1.99 -14.77 -7.09
N GLY A 92 1.78 -14.71 -8.41
CA GLY A 92 0.47 -14.51 -9.03
C GLY A 92 -0.03 -13.05 -9.10
N ALA A 93 0.69 -12.07 -8.51
CA ALA A 93 0.22 -10.68 -8.52
C ALA A 93 0.09 -10.10 -9.94
N MET A 94 1.08 -10.36 -10.82
CA MET A 94 1.02 -9.90 -12.20
C MET A 94 -0.10 -10.60 -12.98
N ASP A 95 -0.26 -11.90 -12.79
CA ASP A 95 -1.30 -12.69 -13.47
C ASP A 95 -2.70 -12.21 -13.08
N LEU A 96 -2.91 -11.91 -11.80
CA LEU A 96 -4.16 -11.30 -11.31
C LEU A 96 -4.45 -9.95 -11.98
N LEU A 97 -3.47 -9.04 -12.01
CA LEU A 97 -3.65 -7.72 -12.62
C LEU A 97 -3.98 -7.84 -14.12
N LEU A 98 -3.29 -8.71 -14.85
CA LEU A 98 -3.57 -8.97 -16.26
C LEU A 98 -4.95 -9.60 -16.47
N SER A 99 -5.36 -10.53 -15.60
CA SER A 99 -6.70 -11.14 -15.63
C SER A 99 -7.81 -10.09 -15.45
N LEU A 100 -7.64 -9.17 -14.49
CA LEU A 100 -8.57 -8.07 -14.27
C LEU A 100 -8.65 -7.12 -15.48
N LYS A 101 -7.52 -6.76 -16.08
CA LYS A 101 -7.50 -5.93 -17.32
C LYS A 101 -8.23 -6.64 -18.45
N ASN A 102 -7.99 -7.93 -18.67
CA ASN A 102 -8.67 -8.73 -19.69
C ASN A 102 -10.18 -8.84 -19.45
N ALA A 103 -10.61 -8.75 -18.19
CA ALA A 103 -12.03 -8.72 -17.79
C ALA A 103 -12.63 -7.31 -17.80
N ASN A 104 -11.94 -6.31 -18.36
CA ASN A 104 -12.33 -4.90 -18.43
C ASN A 104 -12.56 -4.25 -17.05
N TRP A 105 -11.74 -4.58 -16.06
CA TRP A 105 -11.70 -3.81 -14.83
C TRP A 105 -10.84 -2.57 -15.00
N ASP A 106 -11.22 -1.48 -14.35
CA ASP A 106 -10.30 -0.40 -14.07
C ASP A 106 -9.44 -0.78 -12.85
N ILE A 107 -8.17 -0.44 -12.90
CA ILE A 107 -7.22 -0.72 -11.82
C ILE A 107 -6.60 0.59 -11.34
N GLY A 108 -6.89 0.93 -10.08
CA GLY A 108 -6.33 2.09 -9.41
C GLY A 108 -5.31 1.69 -8.35
N VAL A 109 -4.55 2.67 -7.89
CA VAL A 109 -3.58 2.52 -6.77
C VAL A 109 -3.87 3.54 -5.68
N ALA A 110 -3.76 3.10 -4.42
CA ALA A 110 -3.77 3.96 -3.23
C ALA A 110 -2.67 3.49 -2.27
N THR A 111 -1.54 4.20 -2.21
CA THR A 111 -0.35 3.75 -1.48
C THR A 111 0.25 4.80 -0.56
N GLY A 112 0.84 4.36 0.56
CA GLY A 112 1.64 5.20 1.47
C GLY A 112 3.03 5.58 0.92
N LYS A 113 3.45 5.02 -0.23
CA LYS A 113 4.71 5.42 -0.89
C LYS A 113 4.70 6.89 -1.30
N SER A 114 5.87 7.50 -1.39
CA SER A 114 6.04 8.78 -2.07
C SER A 114 5.87 8.64 -3.59
N ARG A 115 5.62 9.73 -4.30
CA ARG A 115 5.52 9.75 -5.77
C ARG A 115 6.74 9.10 -6.42
N ARG A 116 7.95 9.51 -6.01
CA ARG A 116 9.20 8.93 -6.52
C ARG A 116 9.29 7.42 -6.27
N GLY A 117 8.84 6.95 -5.11
CA GLY A 117 8.82 5.53 -4.78
C GLY A 117 7.85 4.73 -5.65
N LEU A 118 6.65 5.25 -5.84
CA LEU A 118 5.63 4.64 -6.68
C LEU A 118 6.04 4.59 -8.15
N ASP A 119 6.55 5.70 -8.70
CA ASP A 119 7.02 5.75 -10.09
C ASP A 119 8.14 4.73 -10.36
N ALA A 120 9.03 4.55 -9.38
CA ALA A 120 10.09 3.56 -9.47
C ALA A 120 9.56 2.12 -9.44
N VAL A 121 8.54 1.81 -8.65
CA VAL A 121 7.86 0.50 -8.63
C VAL A 121 7.14 0.26 -9.95
N ILE A 122 6.40 1.24 -10.46
CA ILE A 122 5.71 1.16 -11.74
C ILE A 122 6.70 0.82 -12.87
N ALA A 123 7.83 1.52 -12.91
CA ALA A 123 8.86 1.29 -13.92
C ALA A 123 9.55 -0.07 -13.78
N SER A 124 9.89 -0.49 -12.55
CA SER A 124 10.65 -1.73 -12.33
C SER A 124 9.85 -3.01 -12.56
N HIS A 125 8.53 -2.96 -12.35
CA HIS A 125 7.63 -4.11 -12.50
C HIS A 125 6.78 -4.09 -13.78
N GLY A 126 6.92 -3.05 -14.63
CA GLY A 126 6.18 -2.95 -15.89
C GLY A 126 4.68 -2.64 -15.70
N PHE A 127 4.33 -1.87 -14.67
CA PHE A 127 2.93 -1.53 -14.37
C PHE A 127 2.37 -0.34 -15.18
N SER A 128 3.17 0.26 -16.08
CA SER A 128 2.80 1.50 -16.78
C SER A 128 1.48 1.40 -17.56
N ASP A 129 1.19 0.23 -18.16
CA ASP A 129 -0.01 -0.02 -18.94
C ASP A 129 -1.09 -0.79 -18.14
N ILE A 130 -0.86 -1.02 -16.85
CA ILE A 130 -1.76 -1.80 -15.99
C ILE A 130 -2.64 -0.89 -15.15
N PHE A 131 -2.04 0.12 -14.49
CA PHE A 131 -2.77 1.04 -13.64
C PHE A 131 -3.40 2.17 -14.45
N ASP A 132 -4.71 2.30 -14.38
CA ASP A 132 -5.48 3.36 -15.05
C ASP A 132 -5.32 4.70 -14.34
N CYS A 133 -5.14 4.68 -13.01
CA CYS A 133 -4.76 5.83 -12.21
C CYS A 133 -4.03 5.39 -10.93
N HIS A 134 -3.30 6.32 -10.31
CA HIS A 134 -2.54 6.00 -9.10
C HIS A 134 -2.36 7.23 -8.21
N PHE A 135 -2.68 7.07 -6.93
CA PHE A 135 -2.54 8.09 -5.91
C PHE A 135 -1.64 7.59 -4.77
N CYS A 136 -0.84 8.49 -4.23
CA CYS A 136 0.18 8.19 -3.24
C CYS A 136 0.15 9.20 -2.08
N ALA A 137 1.03 9.03 -1.10
CA ALA A 137 1.08 9.90 0.07
C ALA A 137 1.39 11.36 -0.23
N ASP A 138 1.96 11.67 -1.40
CA ASP A 138 2.29 13.06 -1.80
C ASP A 138 1.08 13.79 -2.44
N ASP A 139 -0.01 13.08 -2.74
CA ASP A 139 -1.18 13.66 -3.44
C ASP A 139 -2.23 14.23 -2.47
N GLY A 140 -2.05 14.05 -1.16
CA GLY A 140 -2.98 14.56 -0.15
C GLY A 140 -2.94 13.78 1.16
N PRO A 141 -3.99 13.85 1.98
CA PRO A 141 -4.05 13.11 3.23
C PRO A 141 -3.86 11.61 3.04
N GLY A 142 -2.91 11.01 3.79
CA GLY A 142 -2.59 9.59 3.74
C GLY A 142 -3.63 8.70 4.42
N LYS A 143 -3.47 7.37 4.29
CA LYS A 143 -4.27 6.38 5.01
C LYS A 143 -4.25 6.65 6.52
N PRO A 144 -5.36 6.50 7.23
CA PRO A 144 -6.66 5.94 6.83
C PRO A 144 -7.66 6.96 6.24
N HIS A 145 -7.22 8.18 5.87
CA HIS A 145 -8.10 9.18 5.28
C HIS A 145 -8.59 8.72 3.89
N PRO A 146 -9.88 8.89 3.52
CA PRO A 146 -10.47 8.36 2.28
C PRO A 146 -10.03 9.07 1.01
N HIS A 147 -9.11 10.03 1.08
CA HIS A 147 -8.72 10.90 -0.03
C HIS A 147 -8.29 10.11 -1.27
N MET A 148 -7.33 9.21 -1.14
CA MET A 148 -6.80 8.47 -2.30
C MET A 148 -7.85 7.56 -2.95
N VAL A 149 -8.76 6.97 -2.17
CA VAL A 149 -9.86 6.19 -2.73
C VAL A 149 -10.81 7.09 -3.51
N ARG A 150 -11.24 8.21 -2.93
CA ARG A 150 -12.13 9.17 -3.62
C ARG A 150 -11.49 9.72 -4.87
N ALA A 151 -10.20 10.03 -4.84
CA ALA A 151 -9.45 10.48 -6.02
C ALA A 151 -9.44 9.44 -7.15
N ASN A 152 -9.31 8.13 -6.81
CA ASN A 152 -9.44 7.05 -7.79
C ASN A 152 -10.86 7.00 -8.39
N LEU A 153 -11.91 7.09 -7.53
CA LEU A 153 -13.30 7.10 -7.97
C LEU A 153 -13.57 8.26 -8.94
N ASP A 154 -13.13 9.45 -8.57
CA ASP A 154 -13.34 10.68 -9.37
C ASP A 154 -12.58 10.62 -10.70
N ALA A 155 -11.31 10.19 -10.68
CA ALA A 155 -10.48 10.12 -11.87
C ALA A 155 -11.02 9.15 -12.93
N LEU A 156 -11.64 8.05 -12.50
CA LEU A 156 -12.15 7.00 -13.38
C LEU A 156 -13.69 7.08 -13.58
N GLY A 157 -14.35 8.02 -12.92
CA GLY A 157 -15.81 8.17 -12.98
C GLY A 157 -16.55 6.94 -12.47
N ARG A 158 -16.07 6.34 -11.37
CA ARG A 158 -16.68 5.15 -10.75
C ARG A 158 -17.35 5.51 -9.44
N SER A 159 -18.43 4.80 -9.13
CA SER A 159 -19.11 4.92 -7.83
C SER A 159 -18.57 3.92 -6.82
N ALA A 160 -18.81 4.19 -5.55
CA ALA A 160 -18.30 3.36 -4.45
C ALA A 160 -18.86 1.92 -4.46
N ASP A 161 -20.10 1.75 -4.88
CA ASP A 161 -20.82 0.46 -4.91
C ASP A 161 -20.25 -0.55 -5.93
N VAL A 162 -19.57 -0.08 -6.98
CA VAL A 162 -18.89 -0.93 -7.98
C VAL A 162 -17.37 -0.97 -7.79
N SER A 163 -16.88 -0.55 -6.63
CA SER A 163 -15.46 -0.39 -6.36
C SER A 163 -15.02 -1.17 -5.11
N VAL A 164 -13.80 -1.67 -5.12
CA VAL A 164 -13.21 -2.43 -4.01
C VAL A 164 -11.77 -1.98 -3.77
N VAL A 165 -11.39 -1.82 -2.50
CA VAL A 165 -9.99 -1.62 -2.08
C VAL A 165 -9.40 -2.96 -1.66
N ILE A 166 -8.18 -3.23 -2.11
CA ILE A 166 -7.39 -4.40 -1.73
C ILE A 166 -6.14 -3.91 -0.99
N GLY A 167 -5.92 -4.43 0.21
CA GLY A 167 -4.77 -4.04 1.03
C GLY A 167 -4.50 -5.03 2.16
N ASP A 168 -3.29 -4.96 2.73
CA ASP A 168 -2.81 -5.85 3.77
C ASP A 168 -2.78 -5.21 5.15
N THR A 169 -3.21 -3.94 5.27
CA THR A 169 -3.21 -3.24 6.55
C THR A 169 -4.62 -2.81 7.00
N SER A 170 -4.79 -2.61 8.30
CA SER A 170 -6.01 -2.01 8.84
C SER A 170 -6.25 -0.59 8.32
N PHE A 171 -5.18 0.12 7.92
CA PHE A 171 -5.29 1.47 7.34
C PHE A 171 -5.97 1.46 5.97
N ASP A 172 -5.76 0.43 5.16
CA ASP A 172 -6.46 0.22 3.89
C ASP A 172 -7.94 0.01 4.11
N MET A 173 -8.25 -0.86 5.06
CA MET A 173 -9.63 -1.18 5.39
C MET A 173 -10.38 0.05 5.91
N LEU A 174 -9.80 0.78 6.85
CA LEU A 174 -10.37 2.02 7.38
C LEU A 174 -10.56 3.07 6.28
N MET A 175 -9.58 3.22 5.38
CA MET A 175 -9.66 4.13 4.23
C MET A 175 -10.82 3.76 3.30
N ALA A 176 -10.96 2.47 2.97
CA ALA A 176 -12.04 1.95 2.14
C ALA A 176 -13.41 2.22 2.78
N LYS A 177 -13.58 1.89 4.07
CA LYS A 177 -14.84 2.12 4.80
C LYS A 177 -15.19 3.60 4.91
N ALA A 178 -14.21 4.47 5.15
CA ALA A 178 -14.41 5.91 5.17
C ALA A 178 -14.82 6.50 3.80
N ALA A 179 -14.50 5.80 2.71
CA ALA A 179 -14.93 6.15 1.36
C ALA A 179 -16.26 5.46 0.95
N GLY A 180 -16.79 4.53 1.75
CA GLY A 180 -17.99 3.76 1.43
C GLY A 180 -17.77 2.63 0.41
N VAL A 181 -16.52 2.22 0.23
CA VAL A 181 -16.08 1.20 -0.75
C VAL A 181 -15.91 -0.15 -0.05
N SER A 182 -16.11 -1.25 -0.77
CA SER A 182 -15.81 -2.60 -0.27
C SER A 182 -14.32 -2.75 0.07
N ALA A 183 -14.02 -3.48 1.16
CA ALA A 183 -12.68 -3.62 1.71
C ALA A 183 -12.25 -5.10 1.75
N PHE A 184 -11.33 -5.50 0.87
CA PHE A 184 -10.78 -6.84 0.81
C PHE A 184 -9.37 -6.85 1.40
N GLY A 185 -9.23 -7.52 2.55
CA GLY A 185 -7.95 -7.70 3.22
C GLY A 185 -7.17 -8.89 2.65
N VAL A 186 -5.85 -8.81 2.67
CA VAL A 186 -4.96 -9.93 2.33
C VAL A 186 -4.01 -10.20 3.50
N ASP A 187 -3.72 -11.48 3.82
CA ASP A 187 -3.02 -11.87 5.05
C ASP A 187 -1.53 -12.19 4.88
N TRP A 188 -0.99 -12.03 3.68
CA TRP A 188 0.44 -12.28 3.40
C TRP A 188 1.35 -11.07 3.60
N GLY A 189 0.79 -9.90 3.95
CA GLY A 189 1.50 -8.64 4.11
C GLY A 189 1.99 -8.35 5.54
N PHE A 190 1.77 -7.12 6.00
CA PHE A 190 2.30 -6.60 7.27
C PHE A 190 1.38 -6.83 8.46
N HIS A 191 0.08 -6.62 8.33
CA HIS A 191 -0.86 -6.74 9.44
C HIS A 191 -1.40 -8.16 9.60
N THR A 192 -1.73 -8.53 10.82
CA THR A 192 -2.37 -9.80 11.14
C THR A 192 -3.83 -9.80 10.69
N VAL A 193 -4.40 -10.99 10.51
CA VAL A 193 -5.82 -11.17 10.18
C VAL A 193 -6.75 -10.44 11.16
N ASP A 194 -6.42 -10.44 12.45
CA ASP A 194 -7.22 -9.76 13.47
C ASP A 194 -7.15 -8.23 13.34
N GLU A 195 -5.97 -7.67 13.03
CA GLU A 195 -5.79 -6.24 12.79
C GLU A 195 -6.56 -5.81 11.54
N ILE A 196 -6.50 -6.59 10.45
CA ILE A 196 -7.21 -6.35 9.21
C ILE A 196 -8.73 -6.38 9.42
N LYS A 197 -9.24 -7.39 10.14
CA LYS A 197 -10.65 -7.49 10.50
C LYS A 197 -11.10 -6.33 11.39
N ALA A 198 -10.29 -5.94 12.37
CA ALA A 198 -10.57 -4.78 13.21
C ALA A 198 -10.62 -3.47 12.41
N GLY A 199 -9.88 -3.36 11.31
CA GLY A 199 -9.96 -2.25 10.35
C GLY A 199 -11.24 -2.23 9.53
N GLY A 200 -12.05 -3.28 9.56
CA GLY A 200 -13.35 -3.35 8.87
C GLY A 200 -13.33 -4.09 7.54
N ALA A 201 -12.40 -5.01 7.31
CA ALA A 201 -12.40 -5.85 6.12
C ALA A 201 -13.72 -6.62 5.97
N ASP A 202 -14.29 -6.62 4.76
CA ASP A 202 -15.47 -7.42 4.41
C ASP A 202 -15.09 -8.90 4.26
N VAL A 203 -13.88 -9.16 3.79
CA VAL A 203 -13.27 -10.49 3.67
C VAL A 203 -11.75 -10.36 3.85
N VAL A 204 -11.12 -11.42 4.36
CA VAL A 204 -9.65 -11.56 4.39
C VAL A 204 -9.27 -12.81 3.61
N LEU A 205 -8.34 -12.66 2.68
CA LEU A 205 -7.97 -13.66 1.69
C LEU A 205 -6.50 -14.05 1.88
N SER A 206 -6.19 -15.33 1.67
CA SER A 206 -4.88 -15.91 1.97
C SER A 206 -4.09 -16.38 0.72
N SER A 207 -4.58 -16.06 -0.47
CA SER A 207 -3.86 -16.30 -1.73
C SER A 207 -4.36 -15.40 -2.85
N MET A 208 -3.53 -15.20 -3.89
CA MET A 208 -3.92 -14.46 -5.10
C MET A 208 -5.09 -15.13 -5.82
N ASP A 209 -5.14 -16.46 -5.87
CA ASP A 209 -6.25 -17.21 -6.47
C ASP A 209 -7.57 -16.97 -5.73
N ALA A 210 -7.54 -16.96 -4.39
CA ALA A 210 -8.71 -16.63 -3.57
C ALA A 210 -9.16 -15.19 -3.76
N LEU A 211 -8.21 -14.26 -3.91
CA LEU A 211 -8.48 -12.85 -4.20
C LEU A 211 -9.15 -12.71 -5.58
N GLU A 212 -8.60 -13.33 -6.62
CA GLU A 212 -9.19 -13.31 -7.96
C GLU A 212 -10.62 -13.85 -7.96
N HIS A 213 -10.83 -15.01 -7.33
CA HIS A 213 -12.16 -15.59 -7.21
C HIS A 213 -13.15 -14.64 -6.53
N SER A 214 -12.75 -14.00 -5.44
CA SER A 214 -13.59 -13.07 -4.68
C SER A 214 -13.91 -11.79 -5.49
N LEU A 215 -12.95 -11.26 -6.25
CA LEU A 215 -13.15 -10.13 -7.15
C LEU A 215 -14.16 -10.48 -8.27
N VAL A 216 -14.06 -11.67 -8.86
CA VAL A 216 -15.03 -12.15 -9.86
C VAL A 216 -16.44 -12.26 -9.26
N GLN A 217 -16.59 -12.75 -8.02
CA GLN A 217 -17.89 -12.79 -7.35
C GLN A 217 -18.44 -11.38 -7.06
N PHE A 218 -17.57 -10.49 -6.60
CA PHE A 218 -17.93 -9.08 -6.38
C PHE A 218 -18.45 -8.42 -7.66
N SER A 219 -17.75 -8.56 -8.79
CA SER A 219 -18.19 -8.01 -10.07
C SER A 219 -19.57 -8.51 -10.51
N LYS A 220 -19.87 -9.80 -10.29
CA LYS A 220 -21.19 -10.37 -10.60
C LYS A 220 -22.28 -9.78 -9.71
N SER A 221 -21.99 -9.56 -8.42
CA SER A 221 -22.97 -9.02 -7.47
C SER A 221 -23.36 -7.57 -7.73
N VAL A 222 -22.43 -6.76 -8.26
CA VAL A 222 -22.67 -5.33 -8.55
C VAL A 222 -23.17 -5.08 -9.99
N SER A 223 -23.19 -6.12 -10.82
CA SER A 223 -23.71 -6.06 -12.20
C SER A 223 -25.16 -6.56 -12.32
N ALA A 224 -25.72 -7.09 -11.23
CA ALA A 224 -27.09 -7.61 -11.17
C ALA A 224 -28.08 -6.52 -10.75
#